data_4ce91e08747fd8ce472cbdbaf9e278ef
#
_entry.id   4ce91e08747fd8ce472cbdbaf9e278ef
#
_cell.length_a   1.000
_cell.length_b   1.000
_cell.length_c   1.000
_cell.angle_alpha   90.00
_cell.angle_beta   90.00
_cell.angle_gamma   90.00
#
_symmetry.space_group_name_H-M   'P 1'
#
loop_
_entity.id
_entity.type
_entity.pdbx_description
1 polymer ?
#
loop_
_entity_poly.entity_id
_entity_poly.type
_entity_poly.pdbx_seq_one_letter_code
_entity_poly.pdbx_strand_id
1 'polypeptide(L)'
;EPIDDEERVENKVCPVRVNEVSAANTIYCCEYFKRNDWVELYNTTPEPIDIAGMYLSDNRDKPQKFQIPAAQEGDGFTTVIPPYGHYVIWCDKLDTQTQMHAPFKLAAEGDTIYLSDAEGKWMDIFPYPAHGGEETVGRFPDGSNNFYVMTKPTMALPNQLNSYCTAFVPEIIDVPTGIETATTEASRMKVFYVDGRLCLLTAPGTRSATFTVCNTLGQQLYRDEQTLDYDGSGRVYLNLSEGCYVARVTDSNGKHQQLKFIVR
;
A
#
# COMPACT_ATOMS: atom_id res chain seq x y z
N GLU A 1 13.52 38.34 -11.20
CA GLU A 1 13.78 37.17 -12.04
C GLU A 1 12.74 36.11 -11.69
N PRO A 2 12.05 35.48 -12.64
CA PRO A 2 11.11 34.42 -12.35
C PRO A 2 11.90 33.19 -11.94
N ILE A 3 11.49 32.59 -10.81
CA ILE A 3 12.01 31.29 -10.33
C ILE A 3 11.62 30.23 -11.34
N ASP A 4 12.61 29.54 -11.84
CA ASP A 4 12.52 28.49 -12.84
C ASP A 4 11.60 27.36 -12.35
N ASP A 5 10.60 27.01 -13.14
CA ASP A 5 9.55 26.01 -12.84
C ASP A 5 10.07 24.55 -12.86
N GLU A 6 11.38 24.31 -12.85
CA GLU A 6 11.99 22.98 -12.98
C GLU A 6 12.26 22.25 -11.64
N GLU A 7 11.94 22.82 -10.49
CA GLU A 7 12.03 22.14 -9.18
C GLU A 7 10.68 21.86 -8.53
N ARG A 8 9.64 21.59 -9.27
CA ARG A 8 8.55 20.79 -8.71
C ARG A 8 9.05 19.36 -8.59
N VAL A 9 9.53 18.99 -7.42
CA VAL A 9 9.63 17.58 -7.01
C VAL A 9 8.22 17.00 -7.13
N GLU A 10 7.91 16.45 -8.29
CA GLU A 10 6.76 15.58 -8.45
C GLU A 10 6.89 14.50 -7.38
N ASN A 11 5.89 14.37 -6.51
CA ASN A 11 5.68 13.20 -5.68
C ASN A 11 5.50 12.00 -6.62
N LYS A 12 6.60 11.46 -7.08
CA LYS A 12 6.63 10.34 -8.00
C LYS A 12 6.12 9.14 -7.22
N VAL A 13 4.84 8.86 -7.36
CA VAL A 13 4.23 7.65 -6.83
C VAL A 13 5.06 6.49 -7.38
N CYS A 14 5.61 5.67 -6.50
CA CYS A 14 6.36 4.49 -6.92
C CYS A 14 5.45 3.63 -7.82
N PRO A 15 5.84 3.37 -9.07
CA PRO A 15 4.94 2.75 -10.05
C PRO A 15 4.61 1.30 -9.72
N VAL A 16 5.50 0.59 -9.01
CA VAL A 16 5.26 -0.77 -8.51
C VAL A 16 5.53 -0.80 -7.02
N ARG A 17 4.62 -1.35 -6.24
CA ARG A 17 4.73 -1.44 -4.78
C ARG A 17 4.51 -2.86 -4.29
N VAL A 18 5.13 -3.21 -3.19
CA VAL A 18 4.74 -4.39 -2.41
C VAL A 18 3.39 -4.10 -1.79
N ASN A 19 2.40 -4.95 -2.04
CA ASN A 19 1.00 -4.71 -1.68
C ASN A 19 0.48 -5.62 -0.56
N GLU A 20 0.82 -6.92 -0.62
CA GLU A 20 0.40 -7.90 0.37
C GLU A 20 1.52 -8.93 0.60
N VAL A 21 1.65 -9.41 1.83
CA VAL A 21 2.67 -10.39 2.24
C VAL A 21 2.05 -11.44 3.13
N SER A 22 2.39 -12.71 2.89
CA SER A 22 2.08 -13.83 3.78
C SER A 22 3.33 -14.63 4.10
N ALA A 23 3.82 -14.52 5.32
CA ALA A 23 5.02 -15.20 5.81
C ALA A 23 4.72 -16.50 6.59
N ALA A 24 3.46 -16.91 6.65
CA ALA A 24 3.01 -18.12 7.34
C ALA A 24 1.83 -18.80 6.62
N ASN A 25 1.73 -18.64 5.31
CA ASN A 25 0.58 -19.03 4.47
C ASN A 25 0.11 -20.47 4.69
N THR A 26 -1.18 -20.62 5.03
CA THR A 26 -1.86 -21.92 5.13
C THR A 26 -3.04 -22.06 4.15
N ILE A 27 -3.29 -21.05 3.30
CA ILE A 27 -4.48 -20.95 2.46
C ILE A 27 -4.17 -21.34 1.00
N TYR A 28 -3.24 -20.62 0.36
CA TYR A 28 -2.95 -20.77 -1.06
C TYR A 28 -1.83 -21.78 -1.35
N CYS A 29 -1.93 -22.46 -2.47
CA CYS A 29 -0.90 -23.38 -2.94
C CYS A 29 -0.26 -22.86 -4.24
N CYS A 30 1.06 -22.97 -4.35
CA CYS A 30 1.78 -22.80 -5.61
C CYS A 30 1.57 -24.04 -6.53
N GLU A 31 2.12 -23.99 -7.76
CA GLU A 31 2.05 -25.10 -8.73
C GLU A 31 2.66 -26.41 -8.22
N TYR A 32 3.55 -26.34 -7.22
CA TYR A 32 4.13 -27.53 -6.56
C TYR A 32 3.24 -28.13 -5.45
N PHE A 33 1.98 -27.66 -5.32
CA PHE A 33 1.00 -28.08 -4.30
C PHE A 33 1.50 -27.84 -2.86
N LYS A 34 2.34 -26.82 -2.67
CA LYS A 34 2.84 -26.39 -1.36
C LYS A 34 2.25 -25.06 -0.96
N ARG A 35 1.96 -24.91 0.32
CA ARG A 35 1.54 -23.64 0.93
C ARG A 35 2.78 -22.96 1.47
N ASN A 36 3.37 -22.12 0.65
CA ASN A 36 4.60 -21.41 0.93
C ASN A 36 4.32 -19.92 1.13
N ASP A 37 5.33 -19.20 1.62
CA ASP A 37 5.27 -17.75 1.78
C ASP A 37 5.20 -17.05 0.42
N TRP A 38 4.60 -15.87 0.38
CA TRP A 38 4.49 -15.11 -0.85
C TRP A 38 4.47 -13.60 -0.60
N VAL A 39 4.89 -12.87 -1.62
CA VAL A 39 4.83 -11.42 -1.72
C VAL A 39 4.00 -11.07 -2.96
N GLU A 40 3.11 -10.10 -2.83
CA GLU A 40 2.38 -9.55 -3.94
C GLU A 40 2.85 -8.14 -4.26
N LEU A 41 3.08 -7.89 -5.54
CA LEU A 41 3.35 -6.57 -6.10
C LEU A 41 2.09 -6.00 -6.73
N TYR A 42 1.95 -4.69 -6.70
CA TYR A 42 0.84 -3.94 -7.28
C TYR A 42 1.34 -2.84 -8.21
N ASN A 43 0.78 -2.78 -9.41
CA ASN A 43 1.00 -1.69 -10.35
C ASN A 43 0.08 -0.51 -10.00
N THR A 44 0.66 0.61 -9.56
CA THR A 44 -0.10 1.79 -9.14
C THR A 44 -0.51 2.70 -10.31
N THR A 45 -0.20 2.32 -11.55
CA THR A 45 -0.33 3.16 -12.74
C THR A 45 -1.39 2.66 -13.73
N PRO A 46 -1.90 3.50 -14.63
CA PRO A 46 -2.83 3.11 -15.69
C PRO A 46 -2.15 2.40 -16.87
N GLU A 47 -0.83 2.20 -16.83
CA GLU A 47 -0.07 1.55 -17.89
C GLU A 47 0.46 0.18 -17.43
N PRO A 48 0.61 -0.81 -18.32
CA PRO A 48 1.25 -2.06 -17.96
C PRO A 48 2.73 -1.83 -17.65
N ILE A 49 3.25 -2.53 -16.64
CA ILE A 49 4.66 -2.43 -16.22
C ILE A 49 5.32 -3.78 -16.27
N ASP A 50 6.45 -3.86 -16.97
CA ASP A 50 7.33 -5.03 -16.91
C ASP A 50 8.27 -4.90 -15.71
N ILE A 51 8.19 -5.87 -14.80
CA ILE A 51 9.04 -5.94 -13.59
C ILE A 51 10.32 -6.75 -13.81
N ALA A 52 10.57 -7.23 -15.03
CA ALA A 52 11.82 -7.92 -15.34
C ALA A 52 13.04 -7.07 -15.01
N GLY A 53 14.04 -7.66 -14.38
CA GLY A 53 15.25 -6.97 -13.94
C GLY A 53 15.15 -6.25 -12.60
N MET A 54 13.96 -6.01 -12.06
CA MET A 54 13.78 -5.49 -10.71
C MET A 54 14.27 -6.48 -9.66
N TYR A 55 14.55 -6.01 -8.45
CA TYR A 55 15.04 -6.86 -7.36
C TYR A 55 14.08 -6.90 -6.19
N LEU A 56 13.88 -8.09 -5.64
CA LEU A 56 13.17 -8.34 -4.39
C LEU A 56 14.13 -8.91 -3.34
N SER A 57 14.04 -8.43 -2.10
CA SER A 57 14.88 -8.89 -1.00
C SER A 57 14.15 -8.86 0.34
N ASP A 58 14.51 -9.78 1.23
CA ASP A 58 14.19 -9.79 2.66
C ASP A 58 15.37 -9.28 3.51
N ASN A 59 16.39 -8.69 2.89
CA ASN A 59 17.62 -8.30 3.58
C ASN A 59 18.07 -6.91 3.11
N ARG A 60 18.13 -5.97 4.06
CA ARG A 60 18.56 -4.59 3.83
C ARG A 60 19.97 -4.47 3.25
N ASP A 61 20.89 -5.29 3.76
CA ASP A 61 22.31 -5.24 3.36
C ASP A 61 22.57 -5.93 2.01
N LYS A 62 21.54 -6.63 1.48
CA LYS A 62 21.56 -7.30 0.19
C LYS A 62 20.30 -7.00 -0.61
N PRO A 63 20.05 -5.71 -0.98
CA PRO A 63 18.81 -5.32 -1.65
C PRO A 63 18.62 -5.99 -3.02
N GLN A 64 19.69 -6.44 -3.65
CA GLN A 64 19.68 -7.17 -4.94
C GLN A 64 19.74 -8.71 -4.74
N LYS A 65 19.05 -9.24 -3.74
CA LYS A 65 19.09 -10.68 -3.40
C LYS A 65 18.47 -11.57 -4.47
N PHE A 66 17.36 -11.15 -5.06
CA PHE A 66 16.67 -11.85 -6.13
C PHE A 66 16.33 -10.87 -7.26
N GLN A 67 16.93 -11.09 -8.42
CA GLN A 67 16.56 -10.40 -9.65
C GLN A 67 15.42 -11.15 -10.33
N ILE A 68 14.31 -10.46 -10.59
CA ILE A 68 13.17 -11.01 -11.32
C ILE A 68 13.62 -11.31 -12.75
N PRO A 69 13.61 -12.58 -13.19
CA PRO A 69 14.05 -12.94 -14.53
C PRO A 69 13.07 -12.40 -15.59
N ALA A 70 13.59 -12.05 -16.76
CA ALA A 70 12.73 -11.71 -17.90
C ALA A 70 12.01 -12.96 -18.41
N ALA A 71 10.71 -12.84 -18.66
CA ALA A 71 9.94 -13.90 -19.34
C ALA A 71 10.36 -13.98 -20.81
N GLN A 72 10.46 -15.20 -21.34
CA GLN A 72 10.77 -15.49 -22.75
C GLN A 72 9.59 -16.18 -23.41
N GLU A 73 9.59 -16.19 -24.74
CA GLU A 73 8.57 -16.92 -25.50
C GLU A 73 8.60 -18.41 -25.17
N GLY A 74 7.47 -18.94 -24.72
CA GLY A 74 7.33 -20.34 -24.28
C GLY A 74 7.44 -20.53 -22.77
N ASP A 75 7.84 -19.52 -22.00
CA ASP A 75 7.75 -19.57 -20.55
C ASP A 75 6.27 -19.63 -20.11
N GLY A 76 6.00 -20.34 -19.06
CA GLY A 76 4.65 -20.46 -18.50
C GLY A 76 4.20 -19.24 -17.69
N PHE A 77 5.01 -18.16 -17.60
CA PHE A 77 4.76 -16.97 -16.81
C PHE A 77 5.00 -15.69 -17.62
N THR A 78 4.51 -14.56 -17.11
CA THR A 78 4.78 -13.21 -17.61
C THR A 78 5.39 -12.38 -16.50
N THR A 79 6.14 -11.33 -16.81
CA THR A 79 6.63 -10.32 -15.87
C THR A 79 5.91 -8.98 -16.01
N VAL A 80 4.91 -8.91 -16.88
CA VAL A 80 4.12 -7.70 -17.11
C VAL A 80 2.93 -7.67 -16.16
N ILE A 81 2.89 -6.67 -15.29
CA ILE A 81 1.75 -6.38 -14.42
C ILE A 81 0.79 -5.45 -15.18
N PRO A 82 -0.47 -5.85 -15.42
CA PRO A 82 -1.44 -4.99 -16.10
C PRO A 82 -1.73 -3.72 -15.29
N PRO A 83 -2.36 -2.70 -15.90
CA PRO A 83 -2.76 -1.48 -15.20
C PRO A 83 -3.57 -1.80 -13.94
N TYR A 84 -3.14 -1.25 -12.79
CA TYR A 84 -3.77 -1.50 -11.47
C TYR A 84 -3.90 -2.99 -11.13
N GLY A 85 -3.01 -3.81 -11.69
CA GLY A 85 -3.00 -5.26 -11.49
C GLY A 85 -2.03 -5.69 -10.39
N HIS A 86 -2.13 -6.98 -10.06
CA HIS A 86 -1.37 -7.64 -9.00
C HIS A 86 -0.46 -8.70 -9.59
N TYR A 87 0.66 -8.97 -8.91
CA TYR A 87 1.63 -9.99 -9.32
C TYR A 87 2.20 -10.72 -8.11
N VAL A 88 2.05 -12.03 -8.05
CA VAL A 88 2.48 -12.85 -6.91
C VAL A 88 3.85 -13.47 -7.17
N ILE A 89 4.72 -13.38 -6.17
CA ILE A 89 6.04 -14.03 -6.13
C ILE A 89 6.06 -14.95 -4.90
N TRP A 90 6.23 -16.26 -5.12
CA TRP A 90 6.41 -17.21 -4.05
C TRP A 90 7.81 -17.11 -3.46
N CYS A 91 7.91 -17.02 -2.15
CA CYS A 91 9.18 -16.92 -1.42
C CYS A 91 9.48 -18.25 -0.74
N ASP A 92 10.01 -19.23 -1.47
CA ASP A 92 10.04 -20.62 -1.01
C ASP A 92 11.28 -21.43 -1.42
N LYS A 93 12.21 -20.80 -2.15
CA LYS A 93 13.45 -21.43 -2.68
C LYS A 93 13.19 -22.52 -3.74
N LEU A 94 12.05 -22.53 -4.37
CA LEU A 94 11.75 -23.37 -5.52
C LEU A 94 12.16 -22.67 -6.82
N ASP A 95 12.17 -23.41 -7.91
CA ASP A 95 12.46 -22.87 -9.23
C ASP A 95 11.20 -22.29 -9.87
N THR A 96 11.34 -21.18 -10.59
CA THR A 96 10.26 -20.59 -11.39
C THR A 96 9.90 -21.52 -12.54
N GLN A 97 8.58 -21.79 -12.70
CA GLN A 97 8.02 -22.52 -13.83
C GLN A 97 6.85 -21.74 -14.44
N THR A 98 5.63 -22.01 -14.02
CA THR A 98 4.44 -21.28 -14.43
C THR A 98 4.11 -20.13 -13.47
N GLN A 99 4.70 -20.12 -12.29
CA GLN A 99 4.62 -19.09 -11.29
C GLN A 99 6.02 -18.60 -10.91
N MET A 100 6.15 -17.36 -10.46
CA MET A 100 7.42 -16.77 -10.07
C MET A 100 7.81 -17.21 -8.66
N HIS A 101 9.04 -17.71 -8.49
CA HIS A 101 9.60 -18.15 -7.22
C HIS A 101 10.89 -17.41 -6.90
N ALA A 102 11.01 -16.90 -5.66
CA ALA A 102 12.21 -16.27 -5.13
C ALA A 102 13.02 -17.25 -4.27
N PRO A 103 14.37 -17.18 -4.29
CA PRO A 103 15.25 -18.14 -3.63
C PRO A 103 15.40 -17.92 -2.12
N PHE A 104 14.43 -17.28 -1.47
CA PHE A 104 14.42 -17.06 -0.02
C PHE A 104 13.04 -17.36 0.58
N LYS A 105 12.96 -17.45 1.89
CA LYS A 105 11.72 -17.57 2.67
C LYS A 105 11.53 -16.33 3.52
N LEU A 106 10.28 -16.08 3.88
CA LEU A 106 9.93 -14.98 4.77
C LEU A 106 10.04 -15.41 6.24
N ALA A 107 10.35 -14.46 7.12
CA ALA A 107 10.40 -14.71 8.56
C ALA A 107 8.98 -14.62 9.16
N ALA A 108 8.51 -15.70 9.79
CA ALA A 108 7.16 -15.73 10.38
C ALA A 108 7.00 -14.77 11.58
N GLU A 109 8.12 -14.43 12.24
CA GLU A 109 8.18 -13.48 13.35
C GLU A 109 8.11 -11.99 12.93
N GLY A 110 8.08 -11.74 11.63
CA GLY A 110 8.09 -10.40 11.05
C GLY A 110 9.45 -10.02 10.49
N ASP A 111 9.45 -9.20 9.44
CA ASP A 111 10.63 -8.71 8.74
C ASP A 111 10.26 -7.55 7.82
N THR A 112 11.13 -7.20 6.89
CA THR A 112 10.93 -6.15 5.91
C THR A 112 11.26 -6.64 4.50
N ILE A 113 10.37 -6.39 3.55
CA ILE A 113 10.61 -6.62 2.12
C ILE A 113 11.09 -5.34 1.47
N TYR A 114 12.11 -5.45 0.64
CA TYR A 114 12.71 -4.39 -0.14
C TYR A 114 12.50 -4.65 -1.62
N LEU A 115 11.92 -3.69 -2.34
CA LEU A 115 11.78 -3.69 -3.78
C LEU A 115 12.72 -2.64 -4.37
N SER A 116 13.53 -3.01 -5.36
CA SER A 116 14.44 -2.11 -6.07
C SER A 116 14.21 -2.19 -7.58
N ASP A 117 14.51 -1.09 -8.30
CA ASP A 117 14.51 -1.07 -9.76
C ASP A 117 15.67 -1.92 -10.34
N ALA A 118 15.75 -1.96 -11.67
CA ALA A 118 16.79 -2.72 -12.38
C ALA A 118 18.21 -2.20 -12.11
N GLU A 119 18.37 -0.94 -11.73
CA GLU A 119 19.62 -0.30 -11.34
C GLU A 119 19.96 -0.56 -9.87
N GLY A 120 19.07 -1.20 -9.12
CA GLY A 120 19.21 -1.50 -7.69
C GLY A 120 18.86 -0.34 -6.78
N LYS A 121 18.21 0.71 -7.30
CA LYS A 121 17.69 1.80 -6.49
C LYS A 121 16.40 1.37 -5.80
N TRP A 122 16.29 1.64 -4.52
CA TRP A 122 15.10 1.28 -3.75
C TRP A 122 13.87 2.01 -4.26
N MET A 123 12.82 1.23 -4.49
CA MET A 123 11.51 1.69 -4.93
C MET A 123 10.48 1.66 -3.82
N ASP A 124 10.46 0.58 -3.03
CA ASP A 124 9.49 0.41 -1.95
C ASP A 124 10.07 -0.41 -0.80
N ILE A 125 9.57 -0.15 0.40
CA ILE A 125 9.93 -0.84 1.64
C ILE A 125 8.62 -1.26 2.30
N PHE A 126 8.51 -2.54 2.62
CA PHE A 126 7.32 -3.13 3.20
C PHE A 126 7.64 -3.90 4.49
N PRO A 127 7.62 -3.24 5.64
CA PRO A 127 7.73 -3.91 6.95
C PRO A 127 6.44 -4.68 7.25
N TYR A 128 6.57 -5.86 7.82
CA TYR A 128 5.44 -6.66 8.27
C TYR A 128 5.72 -7.26 9.66
N PRO A 129 4.74 -7.25 10.60
CA PRO A 129 4.82 -7.95 11.86
C PRO A 129 4.53 -9.44 11.70
N ALA A 130 4.74 -10.20 12.76
CA ALA A 130 4.23 -11.58 12.86
C ALA A 130 2.72 -11.61 12.66
N HIS A 131 2.23 -12.62 11.93
CA HIS A 131 0.80 -12.83 11.64
C HIS A 131 0.47 -14.31 11.55
N GLY A 132 -0.82 -14.65 11.68
CA GLY A 132 -1.29 -16.03 11.62
C GLY A 132 -1.28 -16.61 10.19
N GLY A 133 -1.44 -17.94 10.08
CA GLY A 133 -1.41 -18.64 8.79
C GLY A 133 -2.59 -18.35 7.88
N GLU A 134 -3.69 -17.80 8.42
CA GLU A 134 -4.88 -17.35 7.69
C GLU A 134 -4.91 -15.83 7.54
N GLU A 135 -3.86 -15.15 8.00
CA GLU A 135 -3.72 -13.70 7.95
C GLU A 135 -2.63 -13.31 6.94
N THR A 136 -2.68 -12.06 6.54
CA THR A 136 -1.64 -11.41 5.73
C THR A 136 -1.38 -10.00 6.27
N VAL A 137 -0.31 -9.40 5.79
CA VAL A 137 -0.08 -7.97 5.96
C VAL A 137 -0.22 -7.30 4.61
N GLY A 138 -1.06 -6.29 4.52
CA GLY A 138 -1.35 -5.64 3.25
C GLY A 138 -1.55 -4.14 3.36
N ARG A 139 -1.49 -3.48 2.21
CA ARG A 139 -1.84 -2.06 2.06
C ARG A 139 -3.31 -1.92 1.75
N PHE A 140 -3.97 -0.96 2.37
CA PHE A 140 -5.34 -0.64 1.97
C PHE A 140 -5.59 0.89 1.98
N PRO A 141 -6.12 1.44 0.86
CA PRO A 141 -6.28 0.80 -0.46
C PRO A 141 -4.97 0.29 -1.03
N ASP A 142 -5.05 -0.57 -2.08
CA ASP A 142 -3.88 -1.10 -2.78
C ASP A 142 -2.87 0.00 -3.13
N GLY A 143 -1.59 -0.30 -2.95
CA GLY A 143 -0.49 0.63 -3.18
C GLY A 143 -0.43 1.84 -2.25
N SER A 144 -1.31 1.98 -1.24
CA SER A 144 -1.29 3.09 -0.29
C SER A 144 -0.15 2.97 0.74
N ASN A 145 0.02 3.98 1.59
CA ASN A 145 0.95 3.94 2.72
C ASN A 145 0.32 3.44 4.02
N ASN A 146 -0.91 2.93 3.97
CA ASN A 146 -1.59 2.40 5.14
C ASN A 146 -1.42 0.88 5.19
N PHE A 147 -1.00 0.37 6.33
CA PHE A 147 -0.70 -1.04 6.54
C PHE A 147 -1.70 -1.65 7.50
N TYR A 148 -2.11 -2.87 7.21
CA TYR A 148 -3.04 -3.65 8.02
C TYR A 148 -2.59 -5.10 8.15
N VAL A 149 -2.77 -5.67 9.34
CA VAL A 149 -2.90 -7.12 9.47
C VAL A 149 -4.31 -7.46 9.02
N MET A 150 -4.42 -8.21 7.94
CA MET A 150 -5.68 -8.59 7.32
C MET A 150 -6.03 -10.03 7.70
N THR A 151 -7.27 -10.26 8.11
CA THR A 151 -7.74 -11.57 8.57
C THR A 151 -8.19 -12.48 7.43
N LYS A 152 -8.04 -12.04 6.19
CA LYS A 152 -8.37 -12.82 5.00
C LYS A 152 -7.43 -12.44 3.86
N PRO A 153 -6.59 -13.37 3.41
CA PRO A 153 -5.71 -13.15 2.27
C PRO A 153 -6.50 -12.84 0.99
N THR A 154 -5.95 -11.93 0.16
CA THR A 154 -6.60 -11.48 -1.09
C THR A 154 -5.73 -11.71 -2.32
N MET A 155 -4.84 -12.70 -2.29
CA MET A 155 -3.88 -13.03 -3.35
C MET A 155 -4.42 -12.80 -4.77
N ALA A 156 -3.73 -12.00 -5.56
CA ALA A 156 -4.07 -11.60 -6.93
C ALA A 156 -5.41 -10.87 -7.10
N LEU A 157 -5.94 -10.32 -6.01
CA LEU A 157 -7.19 -9.56 -5.98
C LEU A 157 -6.99 -8.28 -5.15
N PRO A 158 -7.82 -7.24 -5.35
CA PRO A 158 -7.76 -6.03 -4.53
C PRO A 158 -7.93 -6.34 -3.03
N ASN A 159 -7.07 -5.74 -2.22
CA ASN A 159 -7.11 -5.87 -0.77
C ASN A 159 -8.45 -5.42 -0.20
N GLN A 160 -8.97 -6.14 0.77
CA GLN A 160 -10.25 -5.87 1.41
C GLN A 160 -10.12 -5.86 2.93
N LEU A 161 -10.69 -4.83 3.56
CA LEU A 161 -10.77 -4.77 5.01
C LEU A 161 -12.12 -5.28 5.52
N ASN A 162 -12.08 -5.87 6.69
CA ASN A 162 -13.25 -6.18 7.50
C ASN A 162 -13.03 -5.65 8.94
N SER A 163 -14.02 -5.84 9.82
CA SER A 163 -13.98 -5.33 11.19
C SER A 163 -12.90 -5.95 12.08
N TYR A 164 -12.22 -7.00 11.64
CA TYR A 164 -11.16 -7.69 12.40
C TYR A 164 -9.75 -7.32 11.91
N CYS A 165 -9.63 -6.60 10.79
CA CYS A 165 -8.34 -6.12 10.31
C CYS A 165 -7.80 -5.04 11.24
N THR A 166 -6.51 -5.10 11.56
CA THR A 166 -5.84 -4.17 12.48
C THR A 166 -4.84 -3.30 11.74
N ALA A 167 -5.05 -1.98 11.78
CA ALA A 167 -4.07 -1.02 11.26
C ALA A 167 -2.83 -0.95 12.14
N PHE A 168 -1.66 -0.80 11.53
CA PHE A 168 -0.42 -0.53 12.24
C PHE A 168 0.45 0.49 11.48
N VAL A 169 1.34 1.14 12.22
CA VAL A 169 2.35 2.04 11.65
C VAL A 169 3.68 1.30 11.71
N PRO A 170 4.26 0.91 10.57
CA PRO A 170 5.55 0.23 10.58
C PRO A 170 6.66 1.16 11.05
N GLU A 171 7.58 0.66 11.87
CA GLU A 171 8.84 1.34 12.15
C GLU A 171 9.75 1.16 10.93
N ILE A 172 9.87 2.19 10.11
CA ILE A 172 10.84 2.21 9.01
C ILE A 172 12.15 2.76 9.61
N ILE A 173 13.05 1.86 9.96
CA ILE A 173 14.38 2.23 10.45
C ILE A 173 15.24 2.61 9.23
N ASP A 174 15.53 3.90 9.08
CA ASP A 174 16.43 4.53 8.12
C ASP A 174 16.24 4.17 6.64
N VAL A 175 15.57 5.04 5.92
CA VAL A 175 15.63 5.09 4.45
C VAL A 175 16.96 5.72 4.05
N PRO A 176 17.83 5.09 3.22
CA PRO A 176 18.97 5.77 2.65
C PRO A 176 18.49 6.97 1.85
N THR A 177 19.11 8.11 2.11
CA THR A 177 18.82 9.42 1.55
C THR A 177 18.70 9.40 0.03
N GLY A 178 17.50 9.58 -0.46
CA GLY A 178 17.08 9.64 -1.86
C GLY A 178 15.58 9.71 -2.00
N ILE A 179 14.85 9.25 -0.97
CA ILE A 179 13.44 9.55 -0.75
C ILE A 179 13.43 10.35 0.55
N GLU A 180 13.30 11.65 0.46
CA GLU A 180 12.96 12.45 1.62
C GLU A 180 11.56 12.01 2.08
N THR A 181 11.53 11.00 2.96
CA THR A 181 10.39 10.86 3.86
C THR A 181 10.44 12.11 4.72
N ALA A 182 9.54 13.03 4.47
CA ALA A 182 9.25 14.09 5.43
C ALA A 182 8.78 13.43 6.73
N THR A 183 9.73 12.95 7.52
CA THR A 183 9.56 12.60 8.92
C THR A 183 9.57 13.89 9.72
N THR A 184 8.51 14.65 9.57
CA THR A 184 8.08 15.51 10.66
C THR A 184 6.92 14.78 11.32
N GLU A 185 7.00 14.62 12.64
CA GLU A 185 5.89 14.20 13.53
C GLU A 185 4.59 15.00 13.32
N ALA A 186 4.59 15.93 12.39
CA ALA A 186 3.52 16.88 12.11
C ALA A 186 2.41 16.35 11.20
N SER A 187 2.46 15.14 10.61
CA SER A 187 1.43 14.73 9.66
C SER A 187 0.90 13.33 9.85
N ARG A 188 0.34 13.04 11.03
CA ARG A 188 -0.46 11.81 11.23
C ARG A 188 -1.93 11.98 10.83
N MET A 189 -2.29 13.01 10.07
CA MET A 189 -3.66 13.17 9.61
C MET A 189 -3.79 12.59 8.19
N LYS A 190 -4.64 11.59 8.03
CA LYS A 190 -4.95 10.97 6.73
C LYS A 190 -6.46 10.92 6.55
N VAL A 191 -6.90 11.31 5.36
CA VAL A 191 -8.31 11.28 4.96
C VAL A 191 -8.42 10.41 3.72
N PHE A 192 -9.37 9.46 3.70
CA PHE A 192 -9.63 8.58 2.57
C PHE A 192 -11.13 8.27 2.45
N TYR A 193 -11.58 7.98 1.24
CA TYR A 193 -12.98 7.62 0.94
C TYR A 193 -13.04 6.17 0.48
N VAL A 194 -13.92 5.39 1.09
CA VAL A 194 -14.14 3.97 0.77
C VAL A 194 -15.58 3.55 1.09
N ASP A 195 -16.22 2.87 0.18
CA ASP A 195 -17.56 2.28 0.36
C ASP A 195 -18.61 3.24 0.96
N GLY A 196 -18.71 4.44 0.41
CA GLY A 196 -19.67 5.44 0.91
C GLY A 196 -19.22 6.13 2.22
N ARG A 197 -18.01 5.87 2.70
CA ARG A 197 -17.49 6.42 3.96
C ARG A 197 -16.30 7.33 3.71
N LEU A 198 -16.33 8.48 4.33
CA LEU A 198 -15.17 9.35 4.48
C LEU A 198 -14.53 9.04 5.83
N CYS A 199 -13.29 8.59 5.83
CA CYS A 199 -12.55 8.11 6.99
C CYS A 199 -11.41 9.08 7.32
N LEU A 200 -11.13 9.25 8.61
CA LEU A 200 -10.01 10.00 9.15
C LEU A 200 -9.16 9.09 10.03
N LEU A 201 -7.85 9.24 9.90
CA LEU A 201 -6.88 8.80 10.90
C LEU A 201 -6.03 10.02 11.29
N THR A 202 -5.94 10.31 12.59
CA THR A 202 -5.13 11.41 13.12
C THR A 202 -4.38 10.95 14.38
N ALA A 203 -3.71 11.87 15.06
CA ALA A 203 -2.95 11.51 16.26
C ALA A 203 -3.86 10.95 17.36
N PRO A 204 -3.45 9.90 18.07
CA PRO A 204 -4.17 9.39 19.25
C PRO A 204 -4.44 10.50 20.25
N GLY A 205 -5.63 10.49 20.86
CA GLY A 205 -6.05 11.51 21.81
C GLY A 205 -6.64 12.78 21.18
N THR A 206 -6.71 12.89 19.85
CA THR A 206 -7.50 13.92 19.16
C THR A 206 -8.99 13.63 19.40
N ARG A 207 -9.73 14.62 19.89
CA ARG A 207 -11.09 14.39 20.42
C ARG A 207 -12.19 14.46 19.39
N SER A 208 -12.05 15.36 18.40
CA SER A 208 -13.07 15.56 17.37
C SER A 208 -12.46 16.01 16.06
N ALA A 209 -13.23 15.88 14.98
CA ALA A 209 -12.90 16.43 13.68
C ALA A 209 -14.15 16.85 12.92
N THR A 210 -14.04 17.95 12.17
CA THR A 210 -15.08 18.43 11.27
C THR A 210 -14.82 17.88 9.87
N PHE A 211 -15.80 17.20 9.33
CA PHE A 211 -15.84 16.67 7.97
C PHE A 211 -16.67 17.59 7.09
N THR A 212 -16.12 18.08 6.00
CA THR A 212 -16.81 18.92 5.03
C THR A 212 -16.63 18.32 3.64
N VAL A 213 -17.70 18.20 2.85
CA VAL A 213 -17.66 17.70 1.47
C VAL A 213 -18.32 18.72 0.54
N CYS A 214 -17.65 19.03 -0.57
CA CYS A 214 -18.13 19.91 -1.61
C CYS A 214 -18.13 19.19 -2.97
N ASN A 215 -19.01 19.62 -3.86
CA ASN A 215 -18.92 19.26 -5.27
C ASN A 215 -17.82 20.06 -5.99
N THR A 216 -17.61 19.80 -7.27
CA THR A 216 -16.60 20.50 -8.11
C THR A 216 -16.89 21.98 -8.32
N LEU A 217 -18.11 22.45 -8.05
CA LEU A 217 -18.50 23.86 -8.11
C LEU A 217 -18.24 24.60 -6.77
N GLY A 218 -17.71 23.90 -5.76
CA GLY A 218 -17.47 24.45 -4.43
C GLY A 218 -18.71 24.50 -3.52
N GLN A 219 -19.84 23.98 -3.97
CA GLN A 219 -21.07 23.91 -3.18
C GLN A 219 -20.89 22.85 -2.08
N GLN A 220 -21.10 23.26 -0.83
CA GLN A 220 -21.03 22.37 0.34
C GLN A 220 -22.25 21.46 0.37
N LEU A 221 -22.01 20.14 0.36
CA LEU A 221 -23.04 19.09 0.38
C LEU A 221 -23.15 18.42 1.75
N TYR A 222 -22.07 18.39 2.50
CA TYR A 222 -22.00 17.78 3.83
C TYR A 222 -21.09 18.59 4.75
N ARG A 223 -21.48 18.73 6.00
CA ARG A 223 -20.62 19.21 7.09
C ARG A 223 -21.14 18.65 8.41
N ASP A 224 -20.25 18.02 9.14
CA ASP A 224 -20.56 17.50 10.46
C ASP A 224 -19.28 17.43 11.32
N GLU A 225 -19.44 17.56 12.64
CA GLU A 225 -18.37 17.37 13.61
C GLU A 225 -18.56 16.03 14.31
N GLN A 226 -17.58 15.17 14.24
CA GLN A 226 -17.58 13.84 14.83
C GLN A 226 -16.62 13.77 16.01
N THR A 227 -17.05 13.09 17.07
CA THR A 227 -16.14 12.61 18.12
C THR A 227 -15.30 11.46 17.54
N LEU A 228 -13.99 11.52 17.75
CA LEU A 228 -13.06 10.50 17.29
C LEU A 228 -12.87 9.42 18.34
N ASP A 229 -12.56 8.22 17.89
CA ASP A 229 -12.12 7.13 18.75
C ASP A 229 -10.78 7.46 19.44
N TYR A 230 -10.43 6.75 20.51
CA TYR A 230 -9.23 7.03 21.29
C TYR A 230 -7.93 6.95 20.48
N ASP A 231 -7.91 6.13 19.44
CA ASP A 231 -6.79 5.97 18.50
C ASP A 231 -6.69 7.09 17.46
N GLY A 232 -7.61 8.08 17.49
CA GLY A 232 -7.69 9.18 16.54
C GLY A 232 -8.40 8.81 15.24
N SER A 233 -9.13 7.70 15.20
CA SER A 233 -9.92 7.33 14.04
C SER A 233 -11.32 7.94 14.08
N GLY A 234 -11.87 8.22 12.88
CA GLY A 234 -13.23 8.68 12.71
C GLY A 234 -13.77 8.39 11.33
N ARG A 235 -15.08 8.29 11.22
CA ARG A 235 -15.73 8.01 9.92
C ARG A 235 -17.12 8.62 9.86
N VAL A 236 -17.47 9.09 8.65
CA VAL A 236 -18.82 9.55 8.34
C VAL A 236 -19.34 8.83 7.09
N TYR A 237 -20.62 8.49 7.11
CA TYR A 237 -21.29 7.91 5.95
C TYR A 237 -21.80 9.04 5.05
N LEU A 238 -21.51 8.96 3.77
CA LEU A 238 -21.90 9.94 2.77
C LEU A 238 -22.89 9.29 1.80
N ASN A 239 -24.08 9.88 1.70
CA ASN A 239 -25.05 9.49 0.66
C ASN A 239 -24.92 10.51 -0.49
N LEU A 240 -24.00 10.24 -1.42
CA LEU A 240 -23.71 11.07 -2.57
C LEU A 240 -24.05 10.33 -3.85
N SER A 241 -24.54 11.07 -4.85
CA SER A 241 -24.70 10.54 -6.20
C SER A 241 -23.36 10.35 -6.89
N GLU A 242 -23.34 9.61 -8.01
CA GLU A 242 -22.13 9.49 -8.84
C GLU A 242 -21.56 10.86 -9.21
N GLY A 243 -20.24 11.01 -9.08
CA GLY A 243 -19.60 12.30 -9.34
C GLY A 243 -18.25 12.49 -8.66
N CYS A 244 -17.64 13.65 -8.90
CA CYS A 244 -16.37 14.06 -8.29
C CYS A 244 -16.65 15.02 -7.14
N TYR A 245 -15.93 14.81 -6.03
CA TYR A 245 -16.10 15.54 -4.78
C TYR A 245 -14.76 15.92 -4.17
N VAL A 246 -14.77 16.96 -3.34
CA VAL A 246 -13.64 17.36 -2.52
C VAL A 246 -14.07 17.30 -1.06
N ALA A 247 -13.39 16.49 -0.27
CA ALA A 247 -13.53 16.49 1.17
C ALA A 247 -12.44 17.36 1.81
N ARG A 248 -12.81 18.07 2.86
CA ARG A 248 -11.89 18.71 3.80
C ARG A 248 -12.22 18.23 5.19
N VAL A 249 -11.23 17.69 5.90
CA VAL A 249 -11.37 17.29 7.29
C VAL A 249 -10.42 18.13 8.13
N THR A 250 -10.93 18.68 9.22
CA THR A 250 -10.18 19.54 10.16
C THR A 250 -10.33 18.96 11.56
N ASP A 251 -9.24 18.62 12.21
CA ASP A 251 -9.26 18.09 13.58
C ASP A 251 -9.39 19.21 14.63
N SER A 252 -9.64 18.81 15.88
CA SER A 252 -9.80 19.73 17.02
C SER A 252 -8.55 20.56 17.34
N ASN A 253 -7.40 20.24 16.76
CA ASN A 253 -6.14 20.98 16.88
C ASN A 253 -5.95 21.97 15.73
N GLY A 254 -6.93 22.10 14.82
CA GLY A 254 -6.89 22.99 13.66
C GLY A 254 -6.10 22.44 12.47
N LYS A 255 -5.57 21.23 12.57
CA LYS A 255 -4.90 20.55 11.45
C LYS A 255 -5.95 20.07 10.45
N HIS A 256 -5.68 20.24 9.17
CA HIS A 256 -6.62 19.84 8.13
C HIS A 256 -5.94 19.13 6.97
N GLN A 257 -6.72 18.30 6.29
CA GLN A 257 -6.36 17.64 5.05
C GLN A 257 -7.51 17.70 4.04
N GLN A 258 -7.18 17.71 2.76
CA GLN A 258 -8.13 17.65 1.67
C GLN A 258 -7.95 16.36 0.87
N LEU A 259 -9.06 15.82 0.40
CA LEU A 259 -9.12 14.65 -0.45
C LEU A 259 -10.05 14.92 -1.63
N LYS A 260 -9.60 14.67 -2.86
CA LYS A 260 -10.48 14.60 -4.03
C LYS A 260 -10.82 13.12 -4.26
N PHE A 261 -12.11 12.80 -4.42
CA PHE A 261 -12.58 11.43 -4.59
C PHE A 261 -13.74 11.35 -5.59
N ILE A 262 -13.97 10.14 -6.10
CA ILE A 262 -15.02 9.85 -7.07
C ILE A 262 -15.98 8.84 -6.43
N VAL A 263 -17.28 9.13 -6.52
CA VAL A 263 -18.38 8.20 -6.24
C VAL A 263 -18.81 7.58 -7.56
N ARG A 264 -18.83 6.27 -7.64
CA ARG A 264 -19.22 5.47 -8.80
C ARG A 264 -20.46 4.66 -8.49
#